data_2eafb46f6d613a42acfd51fd21ae8f37
#
_entry.id   2eafb46f6d613a42acfd51fd21ae8f37
#
_cell.length_a   1.000
_cell.length_b   1.000
_cell.length_c   1.000
_cell.angle_alpha   90.00
_cell.angle_beta   90.00
_cell.angle_gamma   90.00
#
_symmetry.space_group_name_H-M   'P 1'
#
loop_
_entity.id
_entity.type
_entity.pdbx_description
1 polymer ?
#
loop_
_entity_poly.entity_id
_entity_poly.type
_entity_poly.pdbx_seq_one_letter_code
_entity_poly.pdbx_strand_id
1 'polypeptide(L)'
;MIDRRQDLVSLGIMNPVDSAKKILDTMIGHLGFSASIELQQTHDGPCLQISSSESKSLIGHDGDRLDDFQYLVNRILRRQFPKAERVKVDCEHYRAIQEDRLHEEVRGIAARVVETGKPFRMRPLNAYYRRLVHNVLVGDTQVISHSPEGEERLKRITISAKQPPAPSA
;
A
#
# COMPACT_ATOMS: atom_id res chain seq x y z
N MET A 1 31.11 8.45 22.05
CA MET A 1 29.81 8.89 22.62
C MET A 1 28.88 7.68 22.53
N ILE A 2 28.67 6.97 23.63
CA ILE A 2 27.88 5.74 23.69
C ILE A 2 26.41 6.14 23.48
N ASP A 3 25.77 5.59 22.45
CA ASP A 3 24.36 5.86 22.16
C ASP A 3 23.49 5.09 23.17
N ARG A 4 23.19 5.74 24.30
CA ARG A 4 22.33 5.19 25.37
C ARG A 4 21.03 4.57 24.89
N ARG A 5 20.53 4.94 23.70
CA ARG A 5 19.28 4.40 23.13
C ARG A 5 19.48 2.99 22.55
N GLN A 6 20.63 2.73 21.92
CA GLN A 6 20.95 1.38 21.44
C GLN A 6 21.16 0.40 22.61
N ASP A 7 21.73 0.87 23.71
CA ASP A 7 21.89 0.06 24.92
C ASP A 7 20.54 -0.29 25.55
N LEU A 8 19.56 0.65 25.57
CA LEU A 8 18.21 0.42 26.08
C LEU A 8 17.39 -0.56 25.21
N VAL A 9 17.63 -0.58 23.89
CA VAL A 9 17.02 -1.57 22.97
C VAL A 9 17.63 -2.95 23.18
N SER A 10 18.97 -3.03 23.31
CA SER A 10 19.68 -4.30 23.56
C SER A 10 19.35 -4.91 24.92
N LEU A 11 18.95 -4.07 25.89
CA LEU A 11 18.47 -4.48 27.22
C LEU A 11 16.97 -4.79 27.28
N GLY A 12 16.24 -4.70 26.13
CA GLY A 12 14.80 -4.95 26.08
C GLY A 12 13.94 -3.86 26.72
N ILE A 13 14.50 -2.70 27.06
CA ILE A 13 13.81 -1.62 27.77
C ILE A 13 13.06 -0.69 26.80
N MET A 14 13.49 -0.63 25.52
CA MET A 14 12.83 0.15 24.46
C MET A 14 12.61 -0.71 23.22
N ASN A 15 11.36 -0.94 22.89
CA ASN A 15 10.96 -1.62 21.66
C ASN A 15 10.77 -0.58 20.53
N PRO A 16 11.46 -0.72 19.37
CA PRO A 16 11.25 0.19 18.24
C PRO A 16 9.80 0.29 17.78
N VAL A 17 9.05 -0.81 17.84
CA VAL A 17 7.64 -0.84 17.40
C VAL A 17 6.73 -0.07 18.36
N ASP A 18 6.97 -0.17 19.68
CA ASP A 18 6.23 0.63 20.68
C ASP A 18 6.54 2.11 20.52
N SER A 19 7.78 2.44 20.17
CA SER A 19 8.15 3.82 19.84
C SER A 19 7.44 4.32 18.58
N ALA A 20 7.31 3.49 17.55
CA ALA A 20 6.55 3.82 16.34
C ALA A 20 5.07 4.06 16.65
N LYS A 21 4.46 3.20 17.49
CA LYS A 21 3.08 3.37 17.95
C LYS A 21 2.89 4.70 18.69
N LYS A 22 3.80 5.04 19.62
CA LYS A 22 3.75 6.30 20.35
C LYS A 22 3.92 7.52 19.45
N ILE A 23 4.80 7.44 18.43
CA ILE A 23 4.98 8.50 17.43
C ILE A 23 3.66 8.73 16.69
N LEU A 24 3.04 7.66 16.18
CA LEU A 24 1.78 7.74 15.44
C LEU A 24 0.64 8.28 16.30
N ASP A 25 0.49 7.79 17.52
CA ASP A 25 -0.52 8.25 18.48
C ASP A 25 -0.38 9.74 18.77
N THR A 26 0.84 10.20 19.01
CA THR A 26 1.15 11.62 19.23
C THR A 26 0.78 12.47 18.01
N MET A 27 1.09 11.99 16.79
CA MET A 27 0.77 12.72 15.55
C MET A 27 -0.75 12.87 15.36
N ILE A 28 -1.48 11.76 15.52
CA ILE A 28 -2.94 11.71 15.37
C ILE A 28 -3.61 12.62 16.41
N GLY A 29 -3.16 12.54 17.68
CA GLY A 29 -3.66 13.37 18.76
C GLY A 29 -3.42 14.87 18.53
N HIS A 30 -2.24 15.27 18.04
CA HIS A 30 -1.95 16.67 17.70
C HIS A 30 -2.79 17.18 16.52
N LEU A 31 -3.22 16.32 15.63
CA LEU A 31 -4.14 16.67 14.54
C LEU A 31 -5.60 16.75 15.01
N GLY A 32 -5.88 16.45 16.29
CA GLY A 32 -7.21 16.53 16.88
C GLY A 32 -8.09 15.31 16.63
N PHE A 33 -7.55 14.20 16.11
CA PHE A 33 -8.31 12.97 15.89
C PHE A 33 -8.27 12.07 17.13
N SER A 34 -9.41 11.38 17.38
CA SER A 34 -9.49 10.30 18.36
C SER A 34 -9.37 8.96 17.65
N ALA A 35 -8.38 8.17 18.03
CA ALA A 35 -8.14 6.85 17.42
C ALA A 35 -7.54 5.88 18.43
N SER A 36 -7.79 4.60 18.25
CA SER A 36 -7.04 3.51 18.88
C SER A 36 -6.04 2.96 17.86
N ILE A 37 -4.86 2.56 18.36
CA ILE A 37 -3.81 1.99 17.53
C ILE A 37 -3.43 0.62 18.08
N GLU A 38 -3.53 -0.41 17.26
CA GLU A 38 -3.14 -1.77 17.58
C GLU A 38 -1.94 -2.21 16.75
N LEU A 39 -1.04 -2.98 17.37
CA LEU A 39 0.05 -3.63 16.68
C LEU A 39 -0.42 -4.98 16.15
N GLN A 40 -0.28 -5.18 14.86
CA GLN A 40 -0.52 -6.46 14.19
C GLN A 40 0.78 -6.94 13.55
N GLN A 41 1.06 -8.23 13.66
CA GLN A 41 2.14 -8.87 12.90
C GLN A 41 1.58 -9.40 11.59
N THR A 42 2.17 -8.93 10.49
CA THR A 42 1.81 -9.38 9.14
C THR A 42 2.99 -10.14 8.53
N HIS A 43 2.76 -10.87 7.43
CA HIS A 43 3.85 -11.56 6.70
C HIS A 43 4.93 -10.58 6.19
N ASP A 44 4.59 -9.30 6.03
CA ASP A 44 5.48 -8.23 5.57
C ASP A 44 6.04 -7.37 6.72
N GLY A 45 5.95 -7.83 7.97
CA GLY A 45 6.44 -7.14 9.15
C GLY A 45 5.36 -6.48 10.01
N PRO A 46 5.76 -5.65 10.99
CA PRO A 46 4.84 -5.02 11.93
C PRO A 46 3.96 -3.96 11.25
N CYS A 47 2.67 -3.99 11.57
CA CYS A 47 1.67 -3.04 11.08
C CYS A 47 0.96 -2.36 12.26
N LEU A 48 0.89 -1.06 12.26
CA LEU A 48 0.08 -0.26 13.18
C LEU A 48 -1.28 -0.03 12.53
N GLN A 49 -2.28 -0.70 13.09
CA GLN A 49 -3.66 -0.62 12.65
C GLN A 49 -4.39 0.48 13.43
N ILE A 50 -4.88 1.49 12.73
CA ILE A 50 -5.66 2.59 13.30
C ILE A 50 -7.14 2.24 13.21
N SER A 51 -7.87 2.43 14.32
CA SER A 51 -9.33 2.38 14.35
C SER A 51 -9.88 3.71 14.84
N SER A 52 -10.75 4.34 14.04
CA SER A 52 -11.31 5.66 14.34
C SER A 52 -12.65 5.86 13.62
N SER A 53 -13.57 6.56 14.29
CA SER A 53 -14.82 7.03 13.65
C SER A 53 -14.58 8.01 12.49
N GLU A 54 -13.40 8.64 12.46
CA GLU A 54 -12.99 9.59 11.43
C GLU A 54 -11.99 8.97 10.43
N SER A 55 -12.09 7.65 10.22
CA SER A 55 -11.18 6.88 9.35
C SER A 55 -11.00 7.49 7.96
N LYS A 56 -12.06 8.03 7.35
CA LYS A 56 -12.00 8.70 6.04
C LYS A 56 -11.01 9.88 6.04
N SER A 57 -11.00 10.67 7.12
CA SER A 57 -10.09 11.81 7.27
C SER A 57 -8.65 11.36 7.49
N LEU A 58 -8.43 10.25 8.19
CA LEU A 58 -7.10 9.67 8.43
C LEU A 58 -6.55 8.96 7.19
N ILE A 59 -7.41 8.32 6.40
CA ILE A 59 -7.01 7.66 5.15
C ILE A 59 -6.66 8.70 4.07
N GLY A 60 -7.49 9.73 3.91
CA GLY A 60 -7.31 10.74 2.87
C GLY A 60 -7.76 10.26 1.49
N HIS A 61 -7.40 11.04 0.47
CA HIS A 61 -7.71 10.69 -0.92
C HIS A 61 -6.82 9.53 -1.37
N ASP A 62 -7.43 8.42 -1.78
CA ASP A 62 -6.72 7.21 -2.25
C ASP A 62 -5.63 6.67 -1.29
N GLY A 63 -5.71 7.00 0.02
CA GLY A 63 -4.75 6.57 1.03
C GLY A 63 -3.52 7.48 1.17
N ASP A 64 -3.51 8.64 0.54
CA ASP A 64 -2.35 9.57 0.56
C ASP A 64 -1.94 9.95 1.99
N ARG A 65 -2.90 10.23 2.89
CA ARG A 65 -2.57 10.57 4.28
C ARG A 65 -2.01 9.40 5.06
N LEU A 66 -2.50 8.18 4.81
CA LEU A 66 -1.90 6.98 5.39
C LEU A 66 -0.45 6.78 4.94
N ASP A 67 -0.16 7.07 3.69
CA ASP A 67 1.21 7.02 3.15
C ASP A 67 2.10 8.07 3.83
N ASP A 68 1.58 9.28 4.07
CA ASP A 68 2.29 10.35 4.79
C ASP A 68 2.55 9.97 6.25
N PHE A 69 1.55 9.45 6.98
CA PHE A 69 1.75 8.94 8.34
C PHE A 69 2.82 7.85 8.37
N GLN A 70 2.72 6.87 7.48
CA GLN A 70 3.70 5.78 7.41
C GLN A 70 5.12 6.31 7.11
N TYR A 71 5.24 7.26 6.19
CA TYR A 71 6.52 7.88 5.87
C TYR A 71 7.12 8.59 7.08
N LEU A 72 6.35 9.46 7.75
CA LEU A 72 6.79 10.25 8.89
C LEU A 72 7.15 9.38 10.09
N VAL A 73 6.31 8.40 10.43
CA VAL A 73 6.59 7.44 11.51
C VAL A 73 7.92 6.73 11.26
N ASN A 74 8.12 6.17 10.06
CA ASN A 74 9.36 5.47 9.74
C ASN A 74 10.57 6.42 9.67
N ARG A 75 10.38 7.65 9.24
CA ARG A 75 11.46 8.66 9.20
C ARG A 75 11.94 9.01 10.59
N ILE A 76 11.02 9.23 11.52
CA ILE A 76 11.32 9.53 12.93
C ILE A 76 11.93 8.29 13.61
N LEU A 77 11.32 7.11 13.39
CA LEU A 77 11.77 5.84 13.95
C LEU A 77 13.24 5.55 13.57
N ARG A 78 13.59 5.65 12.27
CA ARG A 78 14.96 5.44 11.80
C ARG A 78 15.98 6.40 12.38
N ARG A 79 15.57 7.63 12.70
CA ARG A 79 16.44 8.60 13.37
C ARG A 79 16.72 8.18 14.83
N GLN A 80 15.77 7.54 15.48
CA GLN A 80 15.89 7.03 16.85
C GLN A 80 16.57 5.65 16.89
N PHE A 81 16.21 4.80 15.94
CA PHE A 81 16.65 3.41 15.82
C PHE A 81 17.07 3.10 14.39
N PRO A 82 18.35 3.34 14.01
CA PRO A 82 18.83 3.21 12.62
C PRO A 82 18.64 1.81 12.01
N LYS A 83 18.61 0.77 12.84
CA LYS A 83 18.45 -0.64 12.43
C LYS A 83 17.01 -1.16 12.59
N ALA A 84 16.06 -0.31 12.98
CA ALA A 84 14.68 -0.76 13.14
C ALA A 84 14.08 -1.21 11.81
N GLU A 85 13.29 -2.26 11.89
CA GLU A 85 12.44 -2.72 10.80
C GLU A 85 11.42 -1.65 10.41
N ARG A 86 11.04 -1.63 9.13
CA ARG A 86 10.01 -0.70 8.66
C ARG A 86 8.65 -1.12 9.18
N VAL A 87 7.93 -0.16 9.75
CA VAL A 87 6.58 -0.35 10.26
C VAL A 87 5.56 0.10 9.21
N LYS A 88 4.55 -0.72 8.96
CA LYS A 88 3.38 -0.34 8.15
C LYS A 88 2.39 0.44 9.00
N VAL A 89 1.62 1.31 8.36
CA VAL A 89 0.49 2.03 8.97
C VAL A 89 -0.73 1.79 8.08
N ASP A 90 -1.82 1.33 8.69
CA ASP A 90 -3.09 1.14 8.01
C ASP A 90 -4.25 1.62 8.89
N CYS A 91 -5.42 1.83 8.30
CA CYS A 91 -6.62 2.28 8.99
C CYS A 91 -7.82 1.45 8.52
N GLU A 92 -8.53 0.80 9.45
CA GLU A 92 -9.71 -0.02 9.17
C GLU A 92 -9.49 -1.01 8.01
N HIS A 93 -8.29 -1.61 7.94
CA HIS A 93 -7.90 -2.53 6.86
C HIS A 93 -8.07 -1.95 5.44
N TYR A 94 -7.93 -0.62 5.31
CA TYR A 94 -8.16 0.10 4.06
C TYR A 94 -7.40 -0.49 2.89
N ARG A 95 -6.10 -0.84 3.10
CA ARG A 95 -5.24 -1.33 2.01
C ARG A 95 -5.76 -2.66 1.47
N ALA A 96 -6.10 -3.61 2.33
CA ALA A 96 -6.65 -4.91 1.92
C ALA A 96 -7.98 -4.74 1.16
N ILE A 97 -8.87 -3.89 1.67
CA ILE A 97 -10.16 -3.60 1.01
C ILE A 97 -9.95 -2.99 -0.38
N GLN A 98 -8.96 -2.09 -0.54
CA GLN A 98 -8.67 -1.49 -1.84
C GLN A 98 -8.04 -2.51 -2.82
N GLU A 99 -7.21 -3.41 -2.34
CA GLU A 99 -6.64 -4.49 -3.14
C GLU A 99 -7.72 -5.44 -3.65
N ASP A 100 -8.63 -5.88 -2.78
CA ASP A 100 -9.75 -6.75 -3.16
C ASP A 100 -10.67 -6.08 -4.19
N ARG A 101 -11.02 -4.82 -3.98
CA ARG A 101 -11.81 -4.05 -4.94
C ARG A 101 -11.11 -3.92 -6.30
N LEU A 102 -9.80 -3.67 -6.29
CA LEU A 102 -9.04 -3.59 -7.53
C LEU A 102 -8.98 -4.95 -8.24
N HIS A 103 -8.84 -6.05 -7.51
CA HIS A 103 -8.89 -7.39 -8.06
C HIS A 103 -10.22 -7.68 -8.78
N GLU A 104 -11.34 -7.33 -8.15
CA GLU A 104 -12.68 -7.47 -8.75
C GLU A 104 -12.85 -6.57 -9.98
N GLU A 105 -12.42 -5.30 -9.89
CA GLU A 105 -12.44 -4.34 -11.00
C GLU A 105 -11.66 -4.89 -12.20
N VAL A 106 -10.45 -5.39 -11.99
CA VAL A 106 -9.57 -5.92 -13.05
C VAL A 106 -10.19 -7.14 -13.71
N ARG A 107 -10.76 -8.07 -12.93
CA ARG A 107 -11.45 -9.25 -13.49
C ARG A 107 -12.65 -8.87 -14.34
N GLY A 108 -13.47 -7.91 -13.87
CA GLY A 108 -14.60 -7.40 -14.63
C GLY A 108 -14.19 -6.71 -15.93
N ILE A 109 -13.09 -5.93 -15.90
CA ILE A 109 -12.53 -5.30 -17.10
C ILE A 109 -11.99 -6.37 -18.07
N ALA A 110 -11.27 -7.36 -17.58
CA ALA A 110 -10.74 -8.45 -18.42
C ALA A 110 -11.86 -9.18 -19.16
N ALA A 111 -12.92 -9.57 -18.46
CA ALA A 111 -14.08 -10.22 -19.08
C ALA A 111 -14.69 -9.34 -20.18
N ARG A 112 -14.87 -8.03 -19.92
CA ARG A 112 -15.41 -7.10 -20.92
C ARG A 112 -14.49 -6.90 -22.12
N VAL A 113 -13.17 -6.90 -21.92
CA VAL A 113 -12.18 -6.81 -23.01
C VAL A 113 -12.24 -8.06 -23.90
N VAL A 114 -12.39 -9.24 -23.30
CA VAL A 114 -12.55 -10.49 -24.04
C VAL A 114 -13.84 -10.47 -24.87
N GLU A 115 -14.97 -10.04 -24.28
CA GLU A 115 -16.27 -10.00 -24.93
C GLU A 115 -16.32 -8.99 -26.09
N THR A 116 -15.76 -7.80 -25.88
CA THR A 116 -15.88 -6.67 -26.83
C THR A 116 -14.72 -6.58 -27.82
N GLY A 117 -13.59 -7.21 -27.54
CA GLY A 117 -12.33 -7.06 -28.29
C GLY A 117 -11.68 -5.68 -28.17
N LYS A 118 -12.28 -4.75 -27.41
CA LYS A 118 -11.84 -3.35 -27.29
C LYS A 118 -10.92 -3.17 -26.08
N PRO A 119 -9.74 -2.52 -26.25
CA PRO A 119 -8.87 -2.20 -25.13
C PRO A 119 -9.57 -1.30 -24.10
N PHE A 120 -9.31 -1.51 -22.83
CA PHE A 120 -9.78 -0.67 -21.74
C PHE A 120 -8.64 0.04 -21.04
N ARG A 121 -8.73 1.36 -20.88
CA ARG A 121 -7.74 2.18 -20.17
C ARG A 121 -8.25 2.49 -18.76
N MET A 122 -7.55 1.98 -17.76
CA MET A 122 -7.90 2.16 -16.35
C MET A 122 -7.66 3.61 -15.86
N ARG A 123 -8.20 3.92 -14.68
CA ARG A 123 -7.87 5.15 -13.94
C ARG A 123 -6.36 5.24 -13.67
N PRO A 124 -5.82 6.44 -13.36
CA PRO A 124 -4.43 6.56 -12.97
C PRO A 124 -4.15 5.77 -11.70
N LEU A 125 -3.07 4.96 -11.70
CA LEU A 125 -2.64 4.13 -10.58
C LEU A 125 -1.17 4.40 -10.25
N ASN A 126 -0.81 4.36 -8.97
CA ASN A 126 0.58 4.37 -8.53
C ASN A 126 1.29 3.05 -8.88
N ALA A 127 2.60 3.00 -8.71
CA ALA A 127 3.41 1.85 -9.09
C ALA A 127 3.00 0.54 -8.38
N TYR A 128 2.58 0.63 -7.12
CA TYR A 128 2.12 -0.52 -6.35
C TYR A 128 0.86 -1.15 -6.96
N TYR A 129 -0.19 -0.35 -7.15
CA TYR A 129 -1.45 -0.83 -7.73
C TYR A 129 -1.29 -1.27 -9.18
N ARG A 130 -0.40 -0.65 -9.97
CA ARG A 130 -0.09 -1.14 -11.32
C ARG A 130 0.51 -2.54 -11.32
N ARG A 131 1.44 -2.81 -10.37
CA ARG A 131 1.99 -4.17 -10.18
C ARG A 131 0.91 -5.17 -9.82
N LEU A 132 -0.02 -4.77 -8.93
CA LEU A 132 -1.14 -5.63 -8.54
C LEU A 132 -2.02 -5.99 -9.73
N VAL A 133 -2.38 -5.03 -10.60
CA VAL A 133 -3.12 -5.28 -11.85
C VAL A 133 -2.38 -6.29 -12.73
N HIS A 134 -1.06 -6.12 -12.92
CA HIS A 134 -0.27 -7.08 -13.70
C HIS A 134 -0.30 -8.48 -13.07
N ASN A 135 -0.15 -8.57 -11.75
CA ASN A 135 -0.16 -9.85 -11.04
C ASN A 135 -1.50 -10.59 -11.17
N VAL A 136 -2.62 -9.86 -11.11
CA VAL A 136 -3.97 -10.43 -11.32
C VAL A 136 -4.12 -11.06 -12.70
N LEU A 137 -3.47 -10.46 -13.72
CA LEU A 137 -3.55 -10.89 -15.10
C LEU A 137 -2.37 -11.79 -15.54
N VAL A 138 -1.41 -12.05 -14.63
CA VAL A 138 -0.33 -13.02 -14.89
C VAL A 138 -0.95 -14.41 -15.09
N GLY A 139 -0.67 -15.03 -16.22
CA GLY A 139 -1.21 -16.35 -16.57
C GLY A 139 -2.57 -16.32 -17.25
N ASP A 140 -3.23 -15.17 -17.36
CA ASP A 140 -4.42 -15.06 -18.21
C ASP A 140 -4.05 -15.33 -19.68
N THR A 141 -4.81 -16.18 -20.35
CA THR A 141 -4.55 -16.59 -21.74
C THR A 141 -5.17 -15.65 -22.77
N GLN A 142 -6.14 -14.83 -22.37
CA GLN A 142 -7.00 -14.04 -23.27
C GLN A 142 -6.68 -12.55 -23.25
N VAL A 143 -6.14 -12.03 -22.14
CA VAL A 143 -5.84 -10.59 -21.99
C VAL A 143 -4.38 -10.35 -21.60
N ILE A 144 -3.93 -9.13 -21.88
CA ILE A 144 -2.61 -8.61 -21.48
C ILE A 144 -2.78 -7.20 -20.93
N SER A 145 -1.98 -6.87 -19.91
CA SER A 145 -1.90 -5.53 -19.36
C SER A 145 -0.62 -4.83 -19.79
N HIS A 146 -0.73 -3.57 -20.18
CA HIS A 146 0.38 -2.71 -20.56
C HIS A 146 0.40 -1.45 -19.69
N SER A 147 1.55 -1.18 -19.06
CA SER A 147 1.80 0.07 -18.32
C SER A 147 2.74 0.94 -19.15
N PRO A 148 2.40 2.22 -19.39
CA PRO A 148 3.29 3.10 -20.15
C PRO A 148 4.61 3.33 -19.41
N GLU A 149 5.70 3.52 -20.17
CA GLU A 149 7.00 3.91 -19.65
C GLU A 149 6.99 5.38 -19.15
N GLY A 150 8.05 5.79 -18.45
CA GLY A 150 8.23 7.16 -17.94
C GLY A 150 8.34 7.21 -16.41
N GLU A 151 8.59 8.39 -15.87
CA GLU A 151 8.83 8.63 -14.43
C GLU A 151 7.60 9.14 -13.67
N GLU A 152 6.46 9.29 -14.33
CA GLU A 152 5.24 9.80 -13.69
C GLU A 152 4.79 8.92 -12.53
N ARG A 153 4.46 9.53 -11.40
CA ARG A 153 3.97 8.85 -10.20
C ARG A 153 2.68 8.05 -10.48
N LEU A 154 1.76 8.64 -11.23
CA LEU A 154 0.46 8.04 -11.57
C LEU A 154 0.39 7.77 -13.07
N LYS A 155 0.10 6.54 -13.46
CA LYS A 155 -0.05 6.11 -14.86
C LYS A 155 -1.29 5.27 -15.06
N ARG A 156 -1.80 5.28 -16.29
CA ARG A 156 -2.98 4.48 -16.68
C ARG A 156 -2.53 3.20 -17.35
N ILE A 157 -2.88 2.05 -16.78
CA ILE A 157 -2.73 0.75 -17.42
C ILE A 157 -3.80 0.60 -18.51
N THR A 158 -3.41 -0.03 -19.61
CA THR A 158 -4.31 -0.50 -20.65
C THR A 158 -4.38 -2.01 -20.60
N ILE A 159 -5.59 -2.57 -20.53
CA ILE A 159 -5.88 -3.99 -20.64
C ILE A 159 -6.43 -4.24 -22.04
N SER A 160 -5.83 -5.16 -22.78
CA SER A 160 -6.22 -5.49 -24.16
C SER A 160 -6.31 -7.00 -24.35
N ALA A 161 -7.12 -7.44 -25.32
CA ALA A 161 -7.15 -8.85 -25.71
C ALA A 161 -5.79 -9.25 -26.30
N LYS A 162 -5.32 -10.45 -25.95
CA LYS A 162 -4.20 -11.08 -26.66
C LYS A 162 -4.64 -11.39 -28.07
N GLN A 163 -3.88 -10.99 -29.06
CA GLN A 163 -4.11 -11.45 -30.42
C GLN A 163 -3.97 -12.99 -30.46
N PRO A 164 -4.91 -13.73 -31.06
CA PRO A 164 -4.69 -15.13 -31.30
C PRO A 164 -3.39 -15.28 -32.09
N PRO A 165 -2.58 -16.34 -31.85
CA PRO A 165 -1.41 -16.60 -32.66
C PRO A 165 -1.84 -16.64 -34.12
N ALA A 166 -1.11 -15.88 -34.97
CA ALA A 166 -1.38 -15.89 -36.41
C ALA A 166 -1.43 -17.33 -36.89
N PRO A 167 -2.43 -17.71 -37.72
CA PRO A 167 -2.45 -19.04 -38.25
C PRO A 167 -1.11 -19.31 -38.94
N SER A 168 -0.41 -20.35 -38.51
CA SER A 168 0.79 -20.83 -39.16
C SER A 168 0.47 -21.19 -40.59
N ALA A 169 1.03 -20.45 -41.54
CA ALA A 169 0.94 -20.71 -42.97
C ALA A 169 1.63 -22.03 -43.30
#